data_0cfa21ba759bcbf13b7680994f677a2a
#
_entry.id   0cfa21ba759bcbf13b7680994f677a2a
#
_cell.length_a   1.000
_cell.length_b   1.000
_cell.length_c   1.000
_cell.angle_alpha   90.00
_cell.angle_beta   90.00
_cell.angle_gamma   90.00
#
_symmetry.space_group_name_H-M   'P 1'
#
loop_
_entity.id
_entity.type
_entity.pdbx_description
1 polymer ?
#
loop_
_entity_poly.entity_id
_entity_poly.type
_entity_poly.pdbx_seq_one_letter_code
_entity_poly.pdbx_strand_id
1 'polypeptide(L)'
;MNRKLSLKIRKAHRYLGIFLGIQFLFWTISGLYFSWTNLDEIHGDHYKNLEMKPLAFDNLISPSLINFSDPIRSIEIRDINKKPFYLVNGKLLFSARTGVKKNELTKDEALYIANKHMKKGLDVKSIQKITEVGKHHEYRKKLLPAYVISYHSEDNLKAYVSILDAKF
;
A
#
# COMPACT_ATOMS: atom_id res chain seq x y z
N MET A 1 57.21 14.37 -20.67
CA MET A 1 56.29 13.45 -19.90
C MET A 1 57.03 12.13 -19.66
N ASN A 2 57.16 11.67 -18.43
CA ASN A 2 57.95 10.48 -18.07
C ASN A 2 57.28 9.21 -18.64
N ARG A 3 58.02 8.46 -19.50
CA ARG A 3 57.52 7.22 -20.18
C ARG A 3 56.88 6.23 -19.21
N LYS A 4 57.38 6.09 -17.97
CA LYS A 4 56.84 5.25 -16.92
C LYS A 4 55.46 5.72 -16.44
N LEU A 5 55.26 7.05 -16.37
CA LEU A 5 53.96 7.64 -15.95
C LEU A 5 52.89 7.42 -17.03
N SER A 6 53.24 7.62 -18.32
CA SER A 6 52.28 7.39 -19.41
C SER A 6 51.84 5.95 -19.53
N LEU A 7 52.73 4.98 -19.23
CA LEU A 7 52.33 3.54 -19.21
C LEU A 7 51.41 3.23 -18.04
N LYS A 8 51.62 3.82 -16.85
CA LYS A 8 50.70 3.65 -15.70
C LYS A 8 49.35 4.23 -16.00
N ILE A 9 49.28 5.42 -16.60
CA ILE A 9 48.01 6.07 -16.98
C ILE A 9 47.22 5.21 -17.99
N ARG A 10 47.88 4.69 -19.04
CA ARG A 10 47.24 3.82 -20.02
C ARG A 10 46.71 2.53 -19.40
N LYS A 11 47.50 1.97 -18.44
CA LYS A 11 47.07 0.75 -17.73
C LYS A 11 45.84 1.02 -16.85
N ALA A 12 45.88 2.12 -16.07
CA ALA A 12 44.73 2.54 -15.25
C ALA A 12 43.50 2.81 -16.07
N HIS A 13 43.62 3.54 -17.19
CA HIS A 13 42.54 3.82 -18.10
C HIS A 13 41.90 2.53 -18.68
N ARG A 14 42.72 1.53 -19.03
CA ARG A 14 42.23 0.24 -19.53
C ARG A 14 41.41 -0.50 -18.48
N TYR A 15 41.88 -0.61 -17.24
CA TYR A 15 41.13 -1.27 -16.17
C TYR A 15 39.84 -0.52 -15.79
N LEU A 16 39.93 0.82 -15.74
CA LEU A 16 38.74 1.65 -15.49
C LEU A 16 37.73 1.48 -16.62
N GLY A 17 38.16 1.45 -17.88
CA GLY A 17 37.29 1.22 -19.03
C GLY A 17 36.62 -0.13 -19.00
N ILE A 18 37.32 -1.20 -18.61
CA ILE A 18 36.73 -2.54 -18.44
C ILE A 18 35.66 -2.53 -17.34
N PHE A 19 36.00 -1.94 -16.17
CA PHE A 19 35.10 -1.86 -15.03
C PHE A 19 33.80 -1.08 -15.38
N LEU A 20 33.95 0.10 -15.97
CA LEU A 20 32.82 0.93 -16.41
C LEU A 20 32.02 0.25 -17.54
N GLY A 21 32.69 -0.44 -18.45
CA GLY A 21 32.03 -1.19 -19.52
C GLY A 21 31.14 -2.32 -19.00
N ILE A 22 31.63 -3.07 -18.01
CA ILE A 22 30.85 -4.12 -17.34
C ILE A 22 29.64 -3.51 -16.61
N GLN A 23 29.86 -2.42 -15.87
CA GLN A 23 28.78 -1.72 -15.17
C GLN A 23 27.69 -1.20 -16.14
N PHE A 24 28.13 -0.62 -17.25
CA PHE A 24 27.22 -0.14 -18.31
C PHE A 24 26.42 -1.28 -18.93
N LEU A 25 27.07 -2.43 -19.17
CA LEU A 25 26.38 -3.63 -19.66
C LEU A 25 25.28 -4.09 -18.70
N PHE A 26 25.55 -4.15 -17.39
CA PHE A 26 24.53 -4.51 -16.40
C PHE A 26 23.40 -3.50 -16.35
N TRP A 27 23.66 -2.22 -16.49
CA TRP A 27 22.63 -1.18 -16.57
C TRP A 27 21.75 -1.35 -17.80
N THR A 28 22.37 -1.64 -18.95
CA THR A 28 21.65 -1.88 -20.20
C THR A 28 20.72 -3.10 -20.09
N ILE A 29 21.22 -4.20 -19.56
CA ILE A 29 20.43 -5.43 -19.33
C ILE A 29 19.28 -5.16 -18.35
N SER A 30 19.55 -4.48 -17.24
CA SER A 30 18.55 -4.09 -16.26
C SER A 30 17.49 -3.16 -16.88
N GLY A 31 17.91 -2.16 -17.65
CA GLY A 31 16.99 -1.26 -18.33
C GLY A 31 16.09 -1.98 -19.33
N LEU A 32 16.65 -2.93 -20.10
CA LEU A 32 15.87 -3.77 -21.01
C LEU A 32 14.83 -4.61 -20.24
N TYR A 33 15.23 -5.23 -19.13
CA TYR A 33 14.34 -6.02 -18.29
C TYR A 33 13.16 -5.18 -17.80
N PHE A 34 13.41 -3.98 -17.24
CA PHE A 34 12.34 -3.08 -16.80
C PHE A 34 11.48 -2.53 -17.94
N SER A 35 12.04 -2.38 -19.13
CA SER A 35 11.28 -1.95 -20.32
C SER A 35 10.29 -3.01 -20.81
N TRP A 36 10.59 -4.29 -20.59
CA TRP A 36 9.71 -5.40 -20.99
C TRP A 36 8.77 -5.85 -19.87
N THR A 37 9.05 -5.45 -18.63
CA THR A 37 8.23 -5.85 -17.50
C THR A 37 7.05 -4.90 -17.33
N ASN A 38 5.84 -5.44 -17.23
CA ASN A 38 4.64 -4.66 -16.94
C ASN A 38 4.64 -4.30 -15.44
N LEU A 39 4.83 -3.01 -15.14
CA LEU A 39 4.84 -2.50 -13.75
C LEU A 39 3.49 -2.70 -13.05
N ASP A 40 2.38 -2.63 -13.76
CA ASP A 40 1.03 -2.84 -13.22
C ASP A 40 0.85 -4.28 -12.73
N GLU A 41 1.50 -5.23 -13.41
CA GLU A 41 1.49 -6.63 -13.04
C GLU A 41 2.32 -6.89 -11.78
N ILE A 42 3.51 -6.27 -11.67
CA ILE A 42 4.37 -6.37 -10.48
C ILE A 42 3.70 -5.74 -9.24
N HIS A 43 2.99 -4.62 -9.41
CA HIS A 43 2.30 -3.93 -8.32
C HIS A 43 0.94 -4.55 -7.99
N GLY A 44 0.49 -5.54 -8.75
CA GLY A 44 -0.82 -6.16 -8.61
C GLY A 44 -1.97 -5.19 -8.93
N ASP A 45 -1.71 -4.12 -9.69
CA ASP A 45 -2.71 -3.11 -10.03
C ASP A 45 -3.78 -3.67 -10.97
N HIS A 46 -3.44 -4.72 -11.72
CA HIS A 46 -4.40 -5.47 -12.51
C HIS A 46 -5.49 -6.18 -11.68
N TYR A 47 -5.29 -6.37 -10.38
CA TYR A 47 -6.30 -6.87 -9.43
C TYR A 47 -7.05 -5.76 -8.71
N LYS A 48 -6.62 -4.50 -8.81
CA LYS A 48 -7.23 -3.37 -8.10
C LYS A 48 -8.29 -2.68 -8.94
N ASN A 49 -9.32 -2.19 -8.26
CA ASN A 49 -10.29 -1.27 -8.84
C ASN A 49 -9.76 0.16 -8.67
N LEU A 50 -9.22 0.73 -9.74
CA LEU A 50 -8.68 2.09 -9.74
C LEU A 50 -9.77 3.16 -9.87
N GLU A 51 -10.97 2.78 -10.36
CA GLU A 51 -12.11 3.68 -10.50
C GLU A 51 -12.95 3.69 -9.22
N MET A 52 -12.60 4.54 -8.28
CA MET A 52 -13.43 4.75 -7.10
C MET A 52 -14.50 5.80 -7.40
N LYS A 53 -15.78 5.40 -7.23
CA LYS A 53 -16.89 6.35 -7.36
C LYS A 53 -16.85 7.36 -6.21
N PRO A 54 -17.21 8.64 -6.48
CA PRO A 54 -17.35 9.65 -5.43
C PRO A 54 -18.32 9.17 -4.35
N LEU A 55 -17.99 9.49 -3.11
CA LEU A 55 -18.86 9.20 -1.96
C LEU A 55 -19.83 10.36 -1.77
N ALA A 56 -21.11 10.05 -1.70
CA ALA A 56 -22.15 10.98 -1.29
C ALA A 56 -22.86 10.42 -0.06
N PHE A 57 -22.84 11.17 1.03
CA PHE A 57 -23.52 10.79 2.26
C PHE A 57 -24.38 11.95 2.76
N ASP A 58 -25.60 11.63 3.15
CA ASP A 58 -26.53 12.57 3.77
C ASP A 58 -26.52 12.43 5.29
N ASN A 59 -27.04 13.44 5.98
CA ASN A 59 -27.25 13.45 7.42
C ASN A 59 -25.96 13.23 8.24
N LEU A 60 -24.89 13.92 7.85
CA LEU A 60 -23.65 13.94 8.63
C LEU A 60 -23.77 14.95 9.77
N ILE A 61 -23.33 14.56 10.97
CA ILE A 61 -23.18 15.50 12.08
C ILE A 61 -21.94 16.36 11.87
N SER A 62 -21.95 17.59 12.41
CA SER A 62 -20.74 18.42 12.42
C SER A 62 -19.63 17.73 13.20
N PRO A 63 -18.39 17.66 12.68
CA PRO A 63 -17.25 17.18 13.46
C PRO A 63 -17.05 17.88 14.80
N SER A 64 -17.49 19.15 14.92
CA SER A 64 -17.42 19.91 16.18
C SER A 64 -18.27 19.34 17.33
N LEU A 65 -19.24 18.48 17.01
CA LEU A 65 -20.08 17.78 18.01
C LEU A 65 -19.42 16.52 18.57
N ILE A 66 -18.28 16.11 18.01
CA ILE A 66 -17.55 14.93 18.45
C ILE A 66 -16.49 15.38 19.46
N ASN A 67 -16.48 14.75 20.63
CA ASN A 67 -15.48 15.06 21.65
C ASN A 67 -14.15 14.38 21.31
N PHE A 68 -13.15 15.20 20.95
CA PHE A 68 -11.79 14.74 20.66
C PHE A 68 -10.87 15.14 21.82
N SER A 69 -10.05 14.18 22.25
CA SER A 69 -9.04 14.43 23.30
C SER A 69 -7.81 15.17 22.76
N ASP A 70 -7.48 14.96 21.49
CA ASP A 70 -6.29 15.51 20.85
C ASP A 70 -6.62 16.59 19.83
N PRO A 71 -5.69 17.53 19.57
CA PRO A 71 -5.85 18.51 18.50
C PRO A 71 -6.09 17.85 17.15
N ILE A 72 -7.10 18.33 16.42
CA ILE A 72 -7.44 17.81 15.09
C ILE A 72 -6.48 18.40 14.07
N ARG A 73 -5.81 17.52 13.32
CA ARG A 73 -4.92 17.86 12.19
C ARG A 73 -5.55 17.53 10.84
N SER A 74 -6.32 16.45 10.79
CA SER A 74 -7.01 16.00 9.59
C SER A 74 -8.30 15.27 9.92
N ILE A 75 -9.30 15.44 9.07
CA ILE A 75 -10.53 14.64 9.07
C ILE A 75 -10.76 14.16 7.66
N GLU A 76 -10.93 12.86 7.51
CA GLU A 76 -11.29 12.21 6.24
C GLU A 76 -12.61 11.46 6.41
N ILE A 77 -13.43 11.44 5.36
CA ILE A 77 -14.64 10.60 5.36
C ILE A 77 -14.29 9.24 4.78
N ARG A 78 -14.65 8.18 5.49
CA ARG A 78 -14.49 6.78 5.10
C ARG A 78 -15.84 6.11 4.95
N ASP A 79 -15.99 5.33 3.89
CA ASP A 79 -17.12 4.44 3.69
C ASP A 79 -16.80 3.05 4.27
N ILE A 80 -17.46 2.68 5.33
CA ILE A 80 -17.34 1.36 5.94
C ILE A 80 -18.73 0.73 5.91
N ASN A 81 -18.89 -0.27 5.04
CA ASN A 81 -20.15 -0.98 4.85
C ASN A 81 -21.36 -0.05 4.58
N LYS A 82 -21.19 0.89 3.62
CA LYS A 82 -22.16 1.93 3.23
C LYS A 82 -22.53 2.91 4.35
N LYS A 83 -21.74 2.96 5.41
CA LYS A 83 -21.92 3.91 6.52
C LYS A 83 -20.75 4.89 6.53
N PRO A 84 -21.03 6.20 6.69
CA PRO A 84 -19.98 7.20 6.77
C PRO A 84 -19.30 7.20 8.14
N PHE A 85 -17.98 7.26 8.13
CA PHE A 85 -17.15 7.42 9.32
C PHE A 85 -16.16 8.58 9.10
N TYR A 86 -15.90 9.35 10.14
CA TYR A 86 -14.79 10.28 10.19
C TYR A 86 -13.54 9.56 10.65
N LEU A 87 -12.50 9.58 9.85
CA LEU A 87 -11.16 9.18 10.24
C LEU A 87 -10.40 10.42 10.68
N VAL A 88 -10.15 10.55 11.97
CA VAL A 88 -9.49 11.70 12.59
C VAL A 88 -8.01 11.40 12.79
N ASN A 89 -7.15 12.32 12.36
CA ASN A 89 -5.69 12.24 12.47
C ASN A 89 -5.10 10.92 11.89
N GLY A 90 -5.82 10.29 10.96
CA GLY A 90 -5.42 9.03 10.33
C GLY A 90 -5.41 7.81 11.26
N LYS A 91 -6.06 7.90 12.45
CA LYS A 91 -5.99 6.83 13.47
C LYS A 91 -7.32 6.50 14.15
N LEU A 92 -8.20 7.46 14.31
CA LEU A 92 -9.41 7.32 15.11
C LEU A 92 -10.64 7.35 14.21
N LEU A 93 -11.49 6.33 14.30
CA LEU A 93 -12.73 6.25 13.57
C LEU A 93 -13.92 6.63 14.46
N PHE A 94 -14.78 7.52 13.94
CA PHE A 94 -16.02 7.92 14.56
C PHE A 94 -17.16 7.83 13.57
N SER A 95 -18.32 7.32 13.99
CA SER A 95 -19.49 7.34 13.12
C SER A 95 -19.84 8.78 12.76
N ALA A 96 -19.90 9.10 11.47
CA ALA A 96 -20.23 10.45 11.02
C ALA A 96 -21.71 10.79 11.15
N ARG A 97 -22.55 9.85 11.60
CA ARG A 97 -23.98 10.07 11.89
C ARG A 97 -24.27 10.21 13.38
N THR A 98 -23.49 9.54 14.24
CA THR A 98 -23.78 9.49 15.68
C THR A 98 -22.65 10.03 16.56
N GLY A 99 -21.47 10.26 16.01
CA GLY A 99 -20.29 10.66 16.77
C GLY A 99 -19.66 9.56 17.64
N VAL A 100 -20.22 8.36 17.62
CA VAL A 100 -19.72 7.25 18.44
C VAL A 100 -18.41 6.73 17.89
N LYS A 101 -17.42 6.56 18.75
CA LYS A 101 -16.11 6.02 18.40
C LYS A 101 -16.23 4.54 18.01
N LYS A 102 -15.56 4.18 16.93
CA LYS A 102 -15.40 2.80 16.49
C LYS A 102 -13.99 2.34 16.82
N ASN A 103 -13.88 1.32 17.66
CA ASN A 103 -12.57 0.84 18.12
C ASN A 103 -11.90 -0.13 17.12
N GLU A 104 -12.67 -1.04 16.55
CA GLU A 104 -12.16 -2.06 15.62
C GLU A 104 -13.16 -2.31 14.48
N LEU A 105 -12.62 -2.66 13.31
CA LEU A 105 -13.42 -3.19 12.21
C LEU A 105 -13.81 -4.65 12.46
N THR A 106 -14.98 -5.04 11.98
CA THR A 106 -15.38 -6.44 11.87
C THR A 106 -14.80 -7.07 10.60
N LYS A 107 -14.82 -8.42 10.52
CA LYS A 107 -14.41 -9.15 9.31
C LYS A 107 -15.21 -8.75 8.07
N ASP A 108 -16.55 -8.58 8.23
CA ASP A 108 -17.43 -8.21 7.13
C ASP A 108 -17.17 -6.79 6.63
N GLU A 109 -16.84 -5.86 7.54
CA GLU A 109 -16.46 -4.51 7.17
C GLU A 109 -15.12 -4.47 6.43
N ALA A 110 -14.15 -5.26 6.88
CA ALA A 110 -12.87 -5.39 6.20
C ALA A 110 -13.04 -6.02 4.80
N LEU A 111 -13.89 -7.04 4.68
CA LEU A 111 -14.23 -7.64 3.39
C LEU A 111 -14.91 -6.63 2.47
N TYR A 112 -15.85 -5.84 2.99
CA TYR A 112 -16.50 -4.77 2.21
C TYR A 112 -15.47 -3.77 1.65
N ILE A 113 -14.51 -3.34 2.50
CA ILE A 113 -13.44 -2.42 2.08
C ILE A 113 -12.58 -3.07 1.01
N ALA A 114 -12.14 -4.31 1.20
CA ALA A 114 -11.35 -5.04 0.23
C ALA A 114 -12.09 -5.17 -1.11
N ASN A 115 -13.36 -5.59 -1.11
CA ASN A 115 -14.16 -5.74 -2.32
C ASN A 115 -14.39 -4.43 -3.08
N LYS A 116 -14.33 -3.29 -2.39
CA LYS A 116 -14.42 -1.97 -3.03
C LYS A 116 -13.13 -1.61 -3.78
N HIS A 117 -11.97 -2.03 -3.25
CA HIS A 117 -10.65 -1.73 -3.81
C HIS A 117 -10.16 -2.80 -4.79
N MET A 118 -10.72 -4.00 -4.74
CA MET A 118 -10.36 -5.11 -5.62
C MET A 118 -11.34 -5.23 -6.78
N LYS A 119 -10.90 -5.81 -7.89
CA LYS A 119 -11.76 -6.14 -9.03
C LYS A 119 -12.82 -7.15 -8.64
N LYS A 120 -13.97 -7.07 -9.29
CA LYS A 120 -15.07 -8.03 -9.11
C LYS A 120 -14.66 -9.41 -9.63
N GLY A 121 -15.22 -10.46 -9.02
CA GLY A 121 -15.03 -11.84 -9.46
C GLY A 121 -13.87 -12.56 -8.76
N LEU A 122 -13.28 -11.98 -7.74
CA LEU A 122 -12.28 -12.63 -6.90
C LEU A 122 -12.96 -13.41 -5.77
N ASP A 123 -12.76 -14.72 -5.73
CA ASP A 123 -13.29 -15.58 -4.69
C ASP A 123 -12.43 -15.56 -3.43
N VAL A 124 -13.04 -15.28 -2.29
CA VAL A 124 -12.35 -15.21 -1.01
C VAL A 124 -12.09 -16.62 -0.47
N LYS A 125 -10.83 -16.94 -0.24
CA LYS A 125 -10.38 -18.20 0.36
C LYS A 125 -10.44 -18.18 1.87
N SER A 126 -9.95 -17.09 2.50
CA SER A 126 -9.92 -16.96 3.96
C SER A 126 -9.78 -15.50 4.40
N ILE A 127 -10.21 -15.22 5.65
CA ILE A 127 -10.02 -13.93 6.32
C ILE A 127 -9.40 -14.21 7.69
N GLN A 128 -8.21 -13.67 7.93
CA GLN A 128 -7.46 -13.87 9.17
C GLN A 128 -7.07 -12.54 9.79
N LYS A 129 -7.12 -12.43 11.12
CA LYS A 129 -6.59 -11.28 11.86
C LYS A 129 -5.11 -11.51 12.16
N ILE A 130 -4.27 -10.55 11.79
CA ILE A 130 -2.85 -10.53 12.14
C ILE A 130 -2.59 -9.40 13.13
N THR A 131 -1.83 -9.70 14.18
CA THR A 131 -1.46 -8.75 15.24
C THR A 131 0.02 -8.41 15.22
N GLU A 132 0.81 -9.21 14.55
CA GLU A 132 2.26 -9.03 14.39
C GLU A 132 2.71 -9.50 13.02
N VAL A 133 3.81 -8.98 12.53
CA VAL A 133 4.41 -9.37 11.25
C VAL A 133 5.94 -9.41 11.36
N GLY A 134 6.56 -10.35 10.67
CA GLY A 134 8.01 -10.49 10.61
C GLY A 134 8.70 -9.35 9.82
N LYS A 135 10.02 -9.25 9.97
CA LYS A 135 10.86 -8.21 9.34
C LYS A 135 10.74 -8.14 7.81
N HIS A 136 10.49 -9.27 7.16
CA HIS A 136 10.39 -9.37 5.69
C HIS A 136 8.95 -9.49 5.17
N HIS A 137 7.96 -9.31 6.04
CA HIS A 137 6.55 -9.39 5.67
C HIS A 137 6.14 -8.18 4.83
N GLU A 138 5.31 -8.39 3.81
CA GLU A 138 4.84 -7.34 2.89
C GLU A 138 4.06 -6.22 3.60
N TYR A 139 3.32 -6.52 4.67
CA TYR A 139 2.56 -5.57 5.50
C TYR A 139 3.43 -4.88 6.57
N ARG A 140 4.76 -5.04 6.55
CA ARG A 140 5.67 -4.39 7.50
C ARG A 140 5.52 -2.86 7.46
N LYS A 141 5.73 -2.19 8.60
CA LYS A 141 5.64 -0.72 8.77
C LYS A 141 4.22 -0.14 8.58
N LYS A 142 3.19 -0.98 8.46
CA LYS A 142 1.79 -0.55 8.44
C LYS A 142 1.13 -0.79 9.80
N LEU A 143 -0.03 -0.17 10.01
CA LEU A 143 -0.74 -0.21 11.29
C LEU A 143 -1.32 -1.61 11.56
N LEU A 144 -1.02 -2.16 12.73
CA LEU A 144 -1.57 -3.41 13.22
C LEU A 144 -2.54 -3.14 14.39
N PRO A 145 -3.52 -4.00 14.65
CA PRO A 145 -3.83 -5.23 13.91
C PRO A 145 -4.48 -4.98 12.54
N ALA A 146 -4.42 -5.99 11.67
CA ALA A 146 -5.02 -5.93 10.35
C ALA A 146 -5.73 -7.25 9.99
N TYR A 147 -6.70 -7.19 9.08
CA TYR A 147 -7.24 -8.37 8.42
C TYR A 147 -6.47 -8.64 7.13
N VAL A 148 -6.10 -9.91 6.95
CA VAL A 148 -5.57 -10.45 5.69
C VAL A 148 -6.69 -11.22 5.02
N ILE A 149 -7.06 -10.80 3.83
CA ILE A 149 -8.06 -11.45 2.99
C ILE A 149 -7.29 -12.15 1.87
N SER A 150 -7.29 -13.46 1.88
CA SER A 150 -6.66 -14.29 0.85
C SER A 150 -7.69 -14.69 -0.19
N TYR A 151 -7.32 -14.66 -1.46
CA TYR A 151 -8.18 -15.01 -2.58
C TYR A 151 -7.74 -16.32 -3.23
N HIS A 152 -8.65 -17.00 -3.90
CA HIS A 152 -8.33 -18.11 -4.78
C HIS A 152 -7.71 -17.53 -6.06
N SER A 153 -6.38 -17.55 -6.16
CA SER A 153 -5.61 -17.10 -7.32
C SER A 153 -4.30 -17.88 -7.42
N GLU A 154 -3.75 -17.97 -8.63
CA GLU A 154 -2.44 -18.61 -8.87
C GLU A 154 -1.30 -17.85 -8.16
N ASP A 155 -1.41 -16.52 -8.04
CA ASP A 155 -0.40 -15.64 -7.45
C ASP A 155 -0.48 -15.52 -5.91
N ASN A 156 -1.28 -16.36 -5.23
CA ASN A 156 -1.51 -16.22 -3.77
C ASN A 156 -1.94 -14.81 -3.34
N LEU A 157 -2.81 -14.19 -4.12
CA LEU A 157 -3.28 -12.83 -3.93
C LEU A 157 -3.83 -12.59 -2.52
N LYS A 158 -3.37 -11.53 -1.88
CA LYS A 158 -3.80 -11.11 -0.55
C LYS A 158 -4.13 -9.62 -0.54
N ALA A 159 -5.18 -9.25 0.15
CA ALA A 159 -5.52 -7.88 0.49
C ALA A 159 -5.37 -7.68 2.01
N TYR A 160 -4.95 -6.49 2.39
CA TYR A 160 -4.75 -6.14 3.79
C TYR A 160 -5.63 -4.95 4.14
N VAL A 161 -6.38 -5.06 5.23
CA VAL A 161 -7.22 -3.97 5.73
C VAL A 161 -6.89 -3.74 7.20
N SER A 162 -6.39 -2.55 7.51
CA SER A 162 -6.11 -2.15 8.89
C SER A 162 -7.41 -2.07 9.70
N ILE A 163 -7.40 -2.65 10.89
CA ILE A 163 -8.57 -2.75 11.77
C ILE A 163 -8.88 -1.40 12.44
N LEU A 164 -7.86 -0.57 12.64
CA LEU A 164 -7.98 0.66 13.42
C LEU A 164 -8.37 1.89 12.59
N ASP A 165 -7.89 1.97 11.35
CA ASP A 165 -8.08 3.16 10.50
C ASP A 165 -8.80 2.86 9.18
N ALA A 166 -9.24 1.62 8.98
CA ALA A 166 -9.95 1.17 7.77
C ALA A 166 -9.19 1.45 6.46
N LYS A 167 -7.84 1.49 6.49
CA LYS A 167 -7.02 1.60 5.29
C LYS A 167 -6.81 0.25 4.64
N PHE A 168 -6.85 0.29 3.31
CA PHE A 168 -6.55 -0.82 2.43
C PHE A 168 -5.08 -0.81 2.00
#